data_f285194cfd76300e36bd44545147f788
#
_entry.id   f285194cfd76300e36bd44545147f788
#
_cell.length_a   1.000
_cell.length_b   1.000
_cell.length_c   1.000
_cell.angle_alpha   90.00
_cell.angle_beta   90.00
_cell.angle_gamma   90.00
#
_symmetry.space_group_name_H-M   'P 1'
#
loop_
_entity.id
_entity.type
_entity.pdbx_description
1 polymer ?
#
loop_
_entity_poly.entity_id
_entity_poly.type
_entity_poly.pdbx_seq_one_letter_code
_entity_poly.pdbx_strand_id
1 'polypeptide(L)'
;MSVENGNIVALASASRTTTQTLSDVHNPYHKGLIVVLDMTTVGTGSVTLTIQGKDIASGKYYTILAGAAVTTNSTNTYRVYPGLTASANATANDVIPATFRLLVTANNANAATYSLGYSKIC
;
A
#
# COMPACT_ATOMS: atom_id res chain seq x y z
N MET A 1 27.13 9.55 1.36
CA MET A 1 26.30 8.44 0.82
C MET A 1 25.06 9.03 0.21
N SER A 2 24.71 8.65 -1.00
CA SER A 2 23.43 9.03 -1.60
C SER A 2 22.41 7.92 -1.37
N VAL A 3 21.15 8.32 -1.18
CA VAL A 3 20.02 7.38 -1.02
C VAL A 3 19.12 7.53 -2.23
N GLU A 4 18.89 6.45 -2.94
CA GLU A 4 18.08 6.44 -4.14
C GLU A 4 16.67 5.94 -3.84
N ASN A 5 15.69 6.44 -4.58
CA ASN A 5 14.35 5.90 -4.56
C ASN A 5 14.35 4.52 -5.22
N GLY A 6 13.66 3.57 -4.62
CA GLY A 6 13.62 2.20 -5.11
C GLY A 6 12.21 1.79 -5.51
N ASN A 7 12.10 1.09 -6.65
CA ASN A 7 10.84 0.51 -7.11
C ASN A 7 10.81 -0.98 -6.78
N ILE A 8 9.71 -1.43 -6.20
CA ILE A 8 9.55 -2.81 -5.75
C ILE A 8 8.20 -3.35 -6.24
N VAL A 9 8.23 -4.57 -6.78
CA VAL A 9 7.01 -5.33 -7.07
C VAL A 9 6.63 -6.09 -5.81
N ALA A 10 5.57 -5.65 -5.14
CA ALA A 10 5.09 -6.30 -3.92
C ALA A 10 4.22 -7.52 -4.24
N LEU A 11 3.33 -7.40 -5.23
CA LEU A 11 2.49 -8.48 -5.73
C LEU A 11 2.46 -8.42 -7.25
N ALA A 12 2.93 -9.48 -7.92
CA ALA A 12 2.80 -9.60 -9.37
C ALA A 12 1.31 -9.75 -9.74
N SER A 13 0.96 -9.35 -10.96
CA SER A 13 -0.44 -9.47 -11.44
C SER A 13 -0.91 -10.92 -11.36
N ALA A 14 -1.99 -11.13 -10.63
CA ALA A 14 -2.61 -12.46 -10.46
C ALA A 14 -4.05 -12.31 -9.96
N SER A 15 -4.87 -13.32 -10.23
CA SER A 15 -6.23 -13.41 -9.69
C SER A 15 -6.16 -13.86 -8.23
N ARG A 16 -6.84 -13.13 -7.34
CA ARG A 16 -6.84 -13.41 -5.90
C ARG A 16 -8.25 -13.32 -5.32
N THR A 17 -8.51 -14.18 -4.35
CA THR A 17 -9.81 -14.24 -3.65
C THR A 17 -9.68 -13.98 -2.15
N THR A 18 -8.48 -13.76 -1.65
CA THR A 18 -8.20 -13.62 -0.21
C THR A 18 -7.40 -12.36 0.08
N THR A 19 -7.45 -11.92 1.32
CA THR A 19 -6.63 -10.82 1.81
C THR A 19 -5.15 -11.16 1.70
N GLN A 20 -4.38 -10.20 1.16
CA GLN A 20 -2.93 -10.30 1.04
C GLN A 20 -2.29 -9.44 2.12
N THR A 21 -1.72 -10.10 3.13
CA THR A 21 -0.93 -9.42 4.16
C THR A 21 0.54 -9.57 3.79
N LEU A 22 1.19 -8.48 3.42
CA LEU A 22 2.59 -8.52 3.02
C LEU A 22 3.49 -8.52 4.24
N SER A 23 4.72 -9.03 4.05
CA SER A 23 5.72 -9.05 5.12
C SER A 23 6.17 -7.64 5.48
N ASP A 24 6.66 -7.49 6.71
CA ASP A 24 7.25 -6.23 7.16
C ASP A 24 8.41 -5.82 6.26
N VAL A 25 8.48 -4.53 5.96
CA VAL A 25 9.55 -3.93 5.17
C VAL A 25 10.42 -3.07 6.09
N HIS A 26 11.72 -3.32 6.07
CA HIS A 26 12.68 -2.48 6.75
C HIS A 26 12.98 -1.23 5.91
N ASN A 27 12.80 -0.07 6.50
CA ASN A 27 12.93 1.21 5.81
C ASN A 27 13.82 2.18 6.60
N PRO A 28 15.15 2.04 6.52
CA PRO A 28 16.06 2.86 7.34
C PRO A 28 16.30 4.27 6.80
N TYR A 29 16.02 4.54 5.51
CA TYR A 29 16.51 5.77 4.86
C TYR A 29 15.45 6.61 4.17
N HIS A 30 14.21 6.11 4.02
CA HIS A 30 13.18 6.79 3.24
C HIS A 30 12.03 7.24 4.14
N LYS A 31 11.50 8.41 3.87
CA LYS A 31 10.40 8.99 4.66
C LYS A 31 9.07 8.97 3.94
N GLY A 32 9.07 8.70 2.63
CA GLY A 32 7.88 8.71 1.81
C GLY A 32 7.67 7.40 1.06
N LEU A 33 6.45 7.24 0.53
CA LEU A 33 6.03 6.05 -0.17
C LEU A 33 5.01 6.42 -1.24
N ILE A 34 5.17 5.84 -2.44
CA ILE A 34 4.14 5.84 -3.46
C ILE A 34 3.77 4.38 -3.71
N VAL A 35 2.49 4.06 -3.60
CA VAL A 35 1.97 2.71 -3.83
C VAL A 35 1.00 2.76 -5.00
N VAL A 36 1.12 1.80 -5.92
CA VAL A 36 0.22 1.67 -7.06
C VAL A 36 -0.45 0.31 -7.00
N LEU A 37 -1.77 0.31 -6.94
CA LEU A 37 -2.60 -0.89 -7.08
C LEU A 37 -3.29 -0.81 -8.43
N ASP A 38 -2.86 -1.66 -9.35
CA ASP A 38 -3.40 -1.72 -10.71
C ASP A 38 -4.40 -2.86 -10.81
N MET A 39 -5.69 -2.51 -10.82
CA MET A 39 -6.78 -3.45 -10.95
C MET A 39 -7.13 -3.64 -12.41
N THR A 40 -6.84 -4.83 -12.95
CA THR A 40 -7.07 -5.13 -14.37
C THR A 40 -8.37 -5.86 -14.61
N THR A 41 -8.81 -6.72 -13.69
CA THR A 41 -10.08 -7.43 -13.80
C THR A 41 -10.72 -7.54 -12.42
N VAL A 42 -11.64 -6.64 -12.13
CA VAL A 42 -12.29 -6.61 -10.82
C VAL A 42 -13.52 -7.54 -10.76
N GLY A 43 -14.26 -7.69 -11.86
CA GLY A 43 -15.51 -8.43 -11.85
C GLY A 43 -16.47 -7.93 -10.76
N THR A 44 -16.88 -8.81 -9.88
CA THR A 44 -17.65 -8.48 -8.66
C THR A 44 -16.75 -8.42 -7.41
N GLY A 45 -15.45 -8.49 -7.59
CA GLY A 45 -14.48 -8.38 -6.51
C GLY A 45 -14.37 -6.96 -5.95
N SER A 46 -13.79 -6.85 -4.77
CA SER A 46 -13.51 -5.57 -4.12
C SER A 46 -12.33 -5.73 -3.19
N VAL A 47 -11.36 -4.82 -3.27
CA VAL A 47 -10.20 -4.82 -2.39
C VAL A 47 -9.94 -3.41 -1.85
N THR A 48 -9.29 -3.35 -0.69
CA THR A 48 -8.90 -2.09 -0.06
C THR A 48 -7.44 -2.16 0.34
N LEU A 49 -6.63 -1.18 -0.11
CA LEU A 49 -5.25 -1.06 0.31
C LEU A 49 -5.15 -0.30 1.63
N THR A 50 -4.32 -0.80 2.53
CA THR A 50 -3.95 -0.10 3.77
C THR A 50 -2.43 -0.08 3.91
N ILE A 51 -1.89 1.08 4.21
CA ILE A 51 -0.47 1.26 4.55
C ILE A 51 -0.38 1.35 6.07
N GLN A 52 0.42 0.48 6.67
CA GLN A 52 0.54 0.38 8.12
C GLN A 52 1.98 0.52 8.58
N GLY A 53 2.18 1.25 9.67
CA GLY A 53 3.43 1.25 10.41
C GLY A 53 3.39 0.21 11.53
N LYS A 54 4.55 -0.17 12.06
CA LYS A 54 4.66 -1.12 13.15
C LYS A 54 5.28 -0.46 14.37
N ASP A 55 4.64 -0.64 15.51
CA ASP A 55 5.22 -0.30 16.80
C ASP A 55 6.07 -1.47 17.28
N ILE A 56 7.37 -1.28 17.35
CA ILE A 56 8.31 -2.34 17.69
C ILE A 56 8.14 -2.79 19.16
N ALA A 57 7.78 -1.87 20.05
CA ALA A 57 7.65 -2.19 21.47
C ALA A 57 6.49 -3.17 21.72
N SER A 58 5.35 -2.96 21.09
CA SER A 58 4.16 -3.81 21.28
C SER A 58 4.00 -4.87 20.19
N GLY A 59 4.67 -4.69 19.04
CA GLY A 59 4.45 -5.53 17.86
C GLY A 59 3.17 -5.23 17.12
N LYS A 60 2.44 -4.18 17.50
CA LYS A 60 1.16 -3.82 16.89
C LYS A 60 1.36 -2.94 15.67
N TYR A 61 0.38 -3.02 14.76
CA TYR A 61 0.36 -2.19 13.55
C TYR A 61 -0.64 -1.04 13.71
N TYR A 62 -0.32 0.09 13.12
CA TYR A 62 -1.20 1.26 13.09
C TYR A 62 -1.36 1.75 11.65
N THR A 63 -2.53 2.26 11.31
CA THR A 63 -2.83 2.72 9.96
C THR A 63 -2.19 4.08 9.69
N ILE A 64 -1.45 4.17 8.59
CA ILE A 64 -0.91 5.43 8.08
C ILE A 64 -1.86 5.99 7.02
N LEU A 65 -2.29 5.15 6.09
CA LEU A 65 -3.25 5.53 5.05
C LEU A 65 -4.14 4.34 4.72
N ALA A 66 -5.45 4.54 4.77
CA ALA A 66 -6.44 3.56 4.34
C ALA A 66 -7.05 4.03 3.02
N GLY A 67 -6.97 3.21 1.99
CA GLY A 67 -7.59 3.48 0.70
C GLY A 67 -9.10 3.25 0.73
N ALA A 68 -9.78 3.71 -0.30
CA ALA A 68 -11.17 3.34 -0.55
C ALA A 68 -11.25 1.96 -1.21
N ALA A 69 -12.41 1.32 -1.15
CA ALA A 69 -12.63 0.06 -1.85
C ALA A 69 -12.47 0.25 -3.35
N VAL A 70 -11.66 -0.60 -3.98
CA VAL A 70 -11.47 -0.62 -5.43
C VAL A 70 -12.45 -1.61 -6.02
N THR A 71 -13.43 -1.11 -6.78
CA THR A 71 -14.53 -1.90 -7.34
C THR A 71 -14.61 -1.79 -8.86
N THR A 72 -13.66 -1.10 -9.49
CA THR A 72 -13.59 -0.92 -10.94
C THR A 72 -12.20 -1.25 -11.45
N ASN A 73 -12.07 -1.57 -12.73
CA ASN A 73 -10.77 -1.69 -13.38
C ASN A 73 -10.14 -0.31 -13.44
N SER A 74 -9.04 -0.13 -12.71
CA SER A 74 -8.43 1.20 -12.54
C SER A 74 -7.02 1.07 -11.97
N THR A 75 -6.20 2.07 -12.24
CA THR A 75 -4.88 2.22 -11.64
C THR A 75 -5.00 3.20 -10.48
N ASN A 76 -4.76 2.73 -9.27
CA ASN A 76 -4.95 3.50 -8.05
C ASN A 76 -3.59 3.84 -7.45
N THR A 77 -3.37 5.12 -7.15
CA THR A 77 -2.12 5.62 -6.60
C THR A 77 -2.35 6.17 -5.21
N TYR A 78 -1.47 5.79 -4.28
CA TYR A 78 -1.52 6.22 -2.88
C TYR A 78 -0.17 6.84 -2.53
N ARG A 79 -0.20 8.00 -1.86
CA ARG A 79 1.02 8.74 -1.53
C ARG A 79 1.08 9.09 -0.05
N VAL A 80 2.24 8.86 0.53
CA VAL A 80 2.57 9.28 1.90
C VAL A 80 3.88 10.03 1.85
N TYR A 81 3.86 11.31 2.24
CA TYR A 81 5.06 12.13 2.31
C TYR A 81 4.82 13.32 3.22
N PRO A 82 5.80 13.73 4.04
CA PRO A 82 5.62 14.91 4.89
C PRO A 82 5.50 16.18 4.05
N GLY A 83 4.49 16.98 4.34
CA GLY A 83 4.22 18.25 3.65
C GLY A 83 3.22 18.17 2.51
N LEU A 84 2.74 16.98 2.14
CA LEU A 84 1.69 16.87 1.14
C LEU A 84 0.35 17.35 1.71
N THR A 85 -0.48 17.92 0.84
CA THR A 85 -1.87 18.18 1.20
C THR A 85 -2.63 16.88 1.29
N ALA A 86 -3.15 16.56 2.47
CA ALA A 86 -3.87 15.32 2.70
C ALA A 86 -5.13 15.25 1.84
N SER A 87 -5.39 14.08 1.30
CA SER A 87 -6.61 13.77 0.53
C SER A 87 -7.14 12.43 1.01
N ALA A 88 -8.40 12.39 1.40
CA ALA A 88 -9.01 11.18 1.95
C ALA A 88 -8.77 9.97 1.02
N ASN A 89 -8.32 8.86 1.61
CA ASN A 89 -8.11 7.58 0.96
C ASN A 89 -7.04 7.56 -0.16
N ALA A 90 -6.29 8.64 -0.36
CA ALA A 90 -5.31 8.72 -1.45
C ALA A 90 -3.97 9.30 -1.01
N THR A 91 -3.95 10.31 -0.16
CA THR A 91 -2.72 11.03 0.20
C THR A 91 -2.69 11.32 1.70
N ALA A 92 -1.56 10.98 2.35
CA ALA A 92 -1.32 11.29 3.76
C ALA A 92 -0.13 12.24 3.89
N ASN A 93 -0.30 13.27 4.71
CA ASN A 93 0.78 14.13 5.19
C ASN A 93 1.38 13.45 6.42
N ASP A 94 2.28 12.53 6.19
CA ASP A 94 2.86 11.69 7.25
C ASP A 94 4.23 11.16 6.80
N VAL A 95 4.90 10.46 7.68
CA VAL A 95 6.17 9.79 7.39
C VAL A 95 6.00 8.28 7.42
N ILE A 96 6.81 7.60 6.64
CA ILE A 96 6.90 6.13 6.69
C ILE A 96 7.93 5.76 7.75
N PRO A 97 7.54 4.96 8.76
CA PRO A 97 8.48 4.56 9.83
C PRO A 97 9.51 3.54 9.35
N ALA A 98 10.45 3.22 10.24
CA ALA A 98 11.51 2.26 9.95
C ALA A 98 11.00 0.85 9.63
N THR A 99 9.82 0.50 10.12
CA THR A 99 9.16 -0.77 9.78
C THR A 99 7.72 -0.50 9.39
N PHE A 100 7.34 -0.94 8.20
CA PHE A 100 5.98 -0.79 7.70
C PHE A 100 5.56 -2.02 6.91
N ARG A 101 4.29 -2.13 6.62
CA ARG A 101 3.78 -3.15 5.71
C ARG A 101 2.62 -2.63 4.88
N LEU A 102 2.33 -3.34 3.79
CA LEU A 102 1.16 -3.13 2.97
C LEU A 102 0.17 -4.27 3.20
N LEU A 103 -1.11 -3.93 3.18
CA LEU A 103 -2.20 -4.87 3.38
C LEU A 103 -3.24 -4.62 2.28
N VAL A 104 -3.60 -5.66 1.54
CA VAL A 104 -4.69 -5.59 0.57
C VAL A 104 -5.81 -6.48 1.08
N THR A 105 -6.84 -5.85 1.63
CA THR A 105 -7.99 -6.54 2.21
C THR A 105 -8.95 -6.95 1.11
N ALA A 106 -9.30 -8.23 1.04
CA ALA A 106 -10.37 -8.72 0.20
C ALA A 106 -11.71 -8.44 0.89
N ASN A 107 -12.53 -7.56 0.31
CA ASN A 107 -13.80 -7.16 0.91
C ASN A 107 -14.91 -8.21 0.68
N ASN A 108 -14.67 -9.14 -0.25
CA ASN A 108 -15.53 -10.30 -0.49
C ASN A 108 -14.68 -11.46 -1.01
N ALA A 109 -15.29 -12.61 -1.29
CA ALA A 109 -14.60 -13.81 -1.74
C ALA A 109 -14.50 -13.93 -3.27
N ASN A 110 -14.92 -12.91 -4.01
CA ASN A 110 -14.88 -12.93 -5.47
C ASN A 110 -13.48 -12.58 -5.99
N ALA A 111 -13.09 -13.23 -7.09
CA ALA A 111 -11.76 -13.04 -7.66
C ALA A 111 -11.58 -11.62 -8.21
N ALA A 112 -10.41 -11.06 -7.94
CA ALA A 112 -9.95 -9.80 -8.51
C ALA A 112 -8.51 -9.98 -8.99
N THR A 113 -8.22 -9.52 -10.20
CA THR A 113 -6.87 -9.59 -10.76
C THR A 113 -6.22 -8.23 -10.65
N TYR A 114 -5.11 -8.16 -9.91
CA TYR A 114 -4.39 -6.91 -9.69
C TYR A 114 -2.91 -7.16 -9.41
N SER A 115 -2.14 -6.10 -9.56
CA SER A 115 -0.75 -6.04 -9.13
C SER A 115 -0.56 -4.93 -8.10
N LEU A 116 0.46 -5.03 -7.29
CA LEU A 116 0.82 -4.03 -6.29
C LEU A 116 2.31 -3.74 -6.38
N GLY A 117 2.64 -2.48 -6.60
CA GLY A 117 4.01 -2.00 -6.60
C GLY A 117 4.17 -0.79 -5.70
N TYR A 118 5.37 -0.53 -5.23
CA TYR A 118 5.63 0.68 -4.47
C TYR A 118 7.04 1.21 -4.72
N SER A 119 7.21 2.51 -4.47
CA SER A 119 8.50 3.18 -4.46
C SER A 119 8.71 3.83 -3.10
N LYS A 120 9.88 3.60 -2.52
CA LYS A 120 10.32 4.35 -1.33
C LYS A 120 10.93 5.66 -1.77
N ILE A 121 10.55 6.76 -1.12
CA ILE A 121 10.94 8.12 -1.51
C ILE A 121 11.79 8.75 -0.41
N CYS A 122 12.93 9.29 -0.79
CA CYS A 122 13.84 9.98 0.14
C CYS A 122 13.23 11.23 0.75
#